data_cb993a0d4b273712b599096808e73891
#
_entry.id   cb993a0d4b273712b599096808e73891
#
_cell.length_a   1.000
_cell.length_b   1.000
_cell.length_c   1.000
_cell.angle_alpha   90.00
_cell.angle_beta   90.00
_cell.angle_gamma   90.00
#
_symmetry.space_group_name_H-M   'P 1'
#
loop_
_entity.id
_entity.type
_entity.pdbx_description
1 polymer ?
#
loop_
_entity_poly.entity_id
_entity_poly.type
_entity_poly.pdbx_seq_one_letter_code
_entity_poly.pdbx_strand_id
1 'polypeptide(L)'
;MKAISKFDLCVIGAGSGGLSVAAGAAQMGARVVLVEKGKMGGDCLNYGCVPSKALLSAAHKAHYMQDGKEFGIKQNGIDINFRSVHNHVHDVIEGIAPQDSVERFESLGVTVIKSKAKFMDARRVRAGSKIIMPRYTVIATGSSAAIPNIPGLADIDYLTNENVFDLTRAPRHIVIIGGGPLGVEMASALKRFGSE
;
A
#
# COMPACT_ATOMS: atom_id res chain seq x y z
N MET A 1 -36.41 -7.53 -8.38
CA MET A 1 -35.58 -6.59 -9.17
C MET A 1 -34.52 -6.03 -8.21
N LYS A 2 -33.23 -6.10 -8.52
CA LYS A 2 -32.18 -5.47 -7.71
C LYS A 2 -32.33 -3.96 -7.82
N ALA A 3 -32.35 -3.25 -6.68
CA ALA A 3 -32.47 -1.80 -6.66
C ALA A 3 -31.28 -1.15 -7.40
N ILE A 4 -31.57 -0.27 -8.35
CA ILE A 4 -30.55 0.52 -9.05
C ILE A 4 -30.34 1.79 -8.23
N SER A 5 -29.12 1.97 -7.73
CA SER A 5 -28.73 3.18 -6.99
C SER A 5 -28.08 4.19 -7.92
N LYS A 6 -28.56 5.43 -7.89
CA LYS A 6 -28.03 6.55 -8.70
C LYS A 6 -27.02 7.33 -7.88
N PHE A 7 -25.83 7.51 -8.44
CA PHE A 7 -24.74 8.31 -7.87
C PHE A 7 -24.23 9.32 -8.91
N ASP A 8 -23.65 10.40 -8.43
CA ASP A 8 -23.00 11.37 -9.31
C ASP A 8 -21.63 10.82 -9.73
N LEU A 9 -20.93 10.13 -8.80
CA LEU A 9 -19.62 9.55 -9.03
C LEU A 9 -19.52 8.11 -8.47
N CYS A 10 -18.98 7.20 -9.24
CA CYS A 10 -18.51 5.90 -8.79
C CYS A 10 -16.99 5.85 -8.91
N VAL A 11 -16.31 5.61 -7.80
CA VAL A 11 -14.86 5.41 -7.75
C VAL A 11 -14.58 3.93 -7.54
N ILE A 12 -13.78 3.32 -8.41
CA ILE A 12 -13.40 1.91 -8.34
C ILE A 12 -11.95 1.82 -7.91
N GLY A 13 -11.73 1.38 -6.68
CA GLY A 13 -10.45 1.29 -6.01
C GLY A 13 -10.28 2.35 -4.92
N ALA A 14 -9.92 1.90 -3.71
CA ALA A 14 -9.70 2.74 -2.53
C ALA A 14 -8.20 2.85 -2.17
N GLY A 15 -7.36 2.99 -3.18
CA GLY A 15 -5.98 3.43 -3.03
C GLY A 15 -5.90 4.97 -2.97
N SER A 16 -4.70 5.53 -2.85
CA SER A 16 -4.46 6.97 -2.68
C SER A 16 -5.21 7.84 -3.70
N GLY A 17 -5.20 7.47 -4.98
CA GLY A 17 -5.91 8.20 -6.03
C GLY A 17 -7.43 8.13 -5.88
N GLY A 18 -7.97 6.93 -5.60
CA GLY A 18 -9.41 6.73 -5.42
C GLY A 18 -9.95 7.43 -4.18
N LEU A 19 -9.25 7.35 -3.07
CA LEU A 19 -9.59 8.01 -1.81
C LEU A 19 -9.59 9.54 -1.95
N SER A 20 -8.56 10.10 -2.61
CA SER A 20 -8.48 11.54 -2.87
C SER A 20 -9.66 12.05 -3.69
N VAL A 21 -10.01 11.33 -4.77
CA VAL A 21 -11.15 11.69 -5.61
C VAL A 21 -12.47 11.55 -4.85
N ALA A 22 -12.65 10.46 -4.11
CA ALA A 22 -13.88 10.21 -3.37
C ALA A 22 -14.12 11.27 -2.28
N ALA A 23 -13.08 11.59 -1.49
CA ALA A 23 -13.17 12.63 -0.47
C ALA A 23 -13.44 14.00 -1.07
N GLY A 24 -12.66 14.41 -2.08
CA GLY A 24 -12.83 15.71 -2.73
C GLY A 24 -14.22 15.89 -3.35
N ALA A 25 -14.72 14.88 -4.06
CA ALA A 25 -16.04 14.95 -4.66
C ALA A 25 -17.16 15.00 -3.60
N ALA A 26 -17.06 14.25 -2.51
CA ALA A 26 -18.03 14.27 -1.43
C ALA A 26 -18.07 15.64 -0.73
N GLN A 27 -16.90 16.25 -0.46
CA GLN A 27 -16.79 17.58 0.11
C GLN A 27 -17.40 18.66 -0.79
N MET A 28 -17.43 18.45 -2.10
CA MET A 28 -18.09 19.32 -3.08
C MET A 28 -19.59 19.04 -3.23
N GLY A 29 -20.16 18.15 -2.40
CA GLY A 29 -21.59 17.84 -2.36
C GLY A 29 -22.04 16.77 -3.36
N ALA A 30 -21.13 16.07 -4.04
CA ALA A 30 -21.50 14.98 -4.93
C ALA A 30 -21.92 13.72 -4.14
N ARG A 31 -22.89 12.97 -4.66
CA ARG A 31 -23.21 11.63 -4.15
C ARG A 31 -22.20 10.63 -4.67
N VAL A 32 -21.28 10.22 -3.82
CA VAL A 32 -20.16 9.35 -4.18
C VAL A 32 -20.38 7.93 -3.68
N VAL A 33 -20.11 6.94 -4.53
CA VAL A 33 -19.91 5.55 -4.13
C VAL A 33 -18.48 5.13 -4.43
N LEU A 34 -17.83 4.56 -3.43
CA LEU A 34 -16.47 4.01 -3.50
C LEU A 34 -16.57 2.48 -3.43
N VAL A 35 -15.98 1.79 -4.39
CA VAL A 35 -16.00 0.33 -4.46
C VAL A 35 -14.58 -0.21 -4.31
N GLU A 36 -14.34 -1.02 -3.27
CA GLU A 36 -13.03 -1.60 -2.99
C GLU A 36 -13.12 -3.12 -2.75
N LYS A 37 -12.30 -3.88 -3.46
CA LYS A 37 -12.25 -5.35 -3.34
C LYS A 37 -11.34 -5.85 -2.23
N GLY A 38 -10.29 -5.09 -1.90
CA GLY A 38 -9.21 -5.44 -0.98
C GLY A 38 -9.16 -4.56 0.27
N LYS A 39 -7.95 -4.22 0.69
CA LYS A 39 -7.71 -3.34 1.82
C LYS A 39 -7.95 -1.88 1.42
N MET A 40 -8.51 -1.09 2.34
CA MET A 40 -8.55 0.35 2.21
C MET A 40 -7.13 0.93 2.25
N GLY A 41 -6.90 2.11 1.66
CA GLY A 41 -5.58 2.73 1.54
C GLY A 41 -4.74 2.20 0.37
N GLY A 42 -5.13 1.05 -0.21
CA GLY A 42 -4.49 0.46 -1.38
C GLY A 42 -3.01 0.19 -1.18
N ASP A 43 -2.25 0.30 -2.27
CA ASP A 43 -0.83 -0.03 -2.31
C ASP A 43 0.02 0.90 -1.42
N CYS A 44 -0.24 2.19 -1.46
CA CYS A 44 0.54 3.19 -0.70
C CYS A 44 0.55 2.91 0.81
N LEU A 45 -0.61 2.68 1.40
CA LEU A 45 -0.74 2.40 2.83
C LEU A 45 -0.20 1.02 3.21
N ASN A 46 -0.54 -0.01 2.42
CA ASN A 46 -0.35 -1.40 2.85
C ASN A 46 0.95 -2.03 2.33
N TYR A 47 1.46 -1.59 1.15
CA TYR A 47 2.50 -2.30 0.41
C TYR A 47 3.53 -1.39 -0.26
N GLY A 48 3.47 -0.09 -0.03
CA GLY A 48 4.28 0.90 -0.74
C GLY A 48 4.85 1.98 0.16
N CYS A 49 4.32 3.19 0.03
CA CYS A 49 4.90 4.40 0.62
C CYS A 49 5.05 4.32 2.14
N VAL A 50 4.02 3.90 2.84
CA VAL A 50 4.02 3.89 4.31
C VAL A 50 5.01 2.86 4.85
N PRO A 51 4.92 1.56 4.51
CA PRO A 51 5.84 0.57 5.03
C PRO A 51 7.29 0.81 4.58
N SER A 52 7.53 1.26 3.35
CA SER A 52 8.89 1.50 2.88
C SER A 52 9.55 2.65 3.63
N LYS A 53 8.83 3.74 3.92
CA LYS A 53 9.37 4.88 4.68
C LYS A 53 9.58 4.55 6.14
N ALA A 54 8.70 3.75 6.75
CA ALA A 54 8.90 3.25 8.12
C ALA A 54 10.17 2.37 8.20
N LEU A 55 10.35 1.44 7.25
CA LEU A 55 11.52 0.58 7.17
C LEU A 55 12.81 1.38 6.93
N LEU A 56 12.79 2.34 6.00
CA LEU A 56 13.92 3.24 5.72
C LEU A 56 14.28 4.09 6.93
N SER A 57 13.28 4.62 7.66
CA SER A 57 13.52 5.40 8.87
C SER A 57 14.28 4.59 9.92
N ALA A 58 13.86 3.35 10.16
CA ALA A 58 14.54 2.42 11.06
C ALA A 58 15.98 2.11 10.57
N ALA A 59 16.16 1.88 9.24
CA ALA A 59 17.46 1.62 8.65
C ALA A 59 18.41 2.83 8.73
N HIS A 60 17.90 4.04 8.54
CA HIS A 60 18.66 5.27 8.73
C HIS A 60 19.12 5.40 10.19
N LYS A 61 18.22 5.13 11.14
CA LYS A 61 18.58 5.18 12.57
C LYS A 61 19.69 4.20 12.91
N ALA A 62 19.59 2.97 12.40
CA ALA A 62 20.63 1.96 12.57
C ALA A 62 21.97 2.42 11.98
N HIS A 63 21.95 3.01 10.79
CA HIS A 63 23.14 3.55 10.14
C HIS A 63 23.77 4.69 10.94
N TYR A 64 22.99 5.70 11.35
CA TYR A 64 23.50 6.81 12.17
C TYR A 64 24.09 6.34 13.52
N MET A 65 23.55 5.29 14.09
CA MET A 65 24.10 4.71 15.32
C MET A 65 25.45 4.01 15.09
N GLN A 66 25.75 3.60 13.86
CA GLN A 66 27.04 2.99 13.49
C GLN A 66 28.08 3.99 13.01
N ASP A 67 27.63 5.14 12.48
CA ASP A 67 28.45 6.13 11.77
C ASP A 67 28.87 7.30 12.67
N GLY A 68 29.50 6.97 13.80
CA GLY A 68 30.02 7.98 14.71
C GLY A 68 31.54 8.18 14.61
N LYS A 69 32.23 7.39 13.79
CA LYS A 69 33.70 7.32 13.78
C LYS A 69 34.36 8.64 13.37
N GLU A 70 33.79 9.35 12.42
CA GLU A 70 34.29 10.65 11.95
C GLU A 70 34.22 11.73 13.05
N PHE A 71 33.31 11.57 14.02
CA PHE A 71 33.14 12.48 15.15
C PHE A 71 33.87 12.01 16.41
N GLY A 72 34.76 11.00 16.29
CA GLY A 72 35.47 10.43 17.42
C GLY A 72 34.62 9.54 18.34
N ILE A 73 33.40 9.23 17.96
CA ILE A 73 32.50 8.33 18.69
C ILE A 73 32.84 6.89 18.36
N LYS A 74 33.32 6.16 19.34
CA LYS A 74 33.57 4.71 19.22
C LYS A 74 32.32 3.95 19.63
N GLN A 75 31.84 3.10 18.78
CA GLN A 75 30.70 2.22 19.04
C GLN A 75 31.13 0.75 18.88
N ASN A 76 30.69 -0.10 19.78
CA ASN A 76 31.03 -1.54 19.79
C ASN A 76 29.98 -2.39 19.03
N GLY A 77 29.45 -1.86 17.90
CA GLY A 77 28.40 -2.49 17.13
C GLY A 77 26.99 -2.14 17.63
N ILE A 78 26.00 -2.48 16.84
CA ILE A 78 24.58 -2.43 17.24
C ILE A 78 23.99 -3.81 17.05
N ASP A 79 23.09 -4.19 17.96
CA ASP A 79 22.25 -5.36 17.81
C ASP A 79 20.92 -4.94 17.21
N ILE A 80 20.53 -5.54 16.09
CA ILE A 80 19.29 -5.21 15.37
C ILE A 80 18.31 -6.38 15.49
N ASN A 81 17.28 -6.18 16.29
CA ASN A 81 16.14 -7.10 16.33
C ASN A 81 15.21 -6.81 15.16
N PHE A 82 15.37 -7.54 14.06
CA PHE A 82 14.59 -7.30 12.84
C PHE A 82 13.09 -7.57 13.02
N ARG A 83 12.69 -8.46 13.94
CA ARG A 83 11.27 -8.64 14.32
C ARG A 83 10.68 -7.39 14.93
N SER A 84 11.46 -6.66 15.74
CA SER A 84 11.01 -5.36 16.28
C SER A 84 10.93 -4.29 15.19
N VAL A 85 11.81 -4.35 14.18
CA VAL A 85 11.69 -3.48 12.99
C VAL A 85 10.43 -3.79 12.20
N HIS A 86 10.13 -5.08 11.97
CA HIS A 86 8.88 -5.50 11.35
C HIS A 86 7.66 -4.96 12.12
N ASN A 87 7.62 -5.14 13.44
CA ASN A 87 6.51 -4.65 14.27
C ASN A 87 6.37 -3.12 14.15
N HIS A 88 7.47 -2.38 14.22
CA HIS A 88 7.45 -0.93 14.01
C HIS A 88 6.83 -0.52 12.66
N VAL A 89 7.16 -1.23 11.57
CA VAL A 89 6.56 -0.97 10.25
C VAL A 89 5.04 -1.17 10.27
N HIS A 90 4.57 -2.26 10.90
CA HIS A 90 3.14 -2.56 11.00
C HIS A 90 2.41 -1.59 11.94
N ASP A 91 3.02 -1.19 13.07
CA ASP A 91 2.46 -0.17 13.97
C ASP A 91 2.26 1.17 13.24
N VAL A 92 3.19 1.56 12.36
CA VAL A 92 3.04 2.78 11.55
C VAL A 92 1.88 2.64 10.55
N ILE A 93 1.74 1.48 9.89
CA ILE A 93 0.60 1.21 9.00
C ILE A 93 -0.71 1.32 9.77
N GLU A 94 -0.81 0.65 10.93
CA GLU A 94 -2.00 0.65 11.78
C GLU A 94 -2.33 2.06 12.30
N GLY A 95 -1.31 2.85 12.64
CA GLY A 95 -1.49 4.24 13.08
C GLY A 95 -2.04 5.16 11.99
N ILE A 96 -1.78 4.88 10.72
CA ILE A 96 -2.28 5.68 9.58
C ILE A 96 -3.61 5.13 9.04
N ALA A 97 -3.85 3.81 9.13
CA ALA A 97 -5.01 3.14 8.56
C ALA A 97 -6.38 3.79 8.88
N PRO A 98 -6.63 4.36 10.08
CA PRO A 98 -7.88 5.08 10.37
C PRO A 98 -8.17 6.23 9.41
N GLN A 99 -7.14 6.88 8.85
CA GLN A 99 -7.30 7.96 7.88
C GLN A 99 -7.88 7.50 6.53
N ASP A 100 -7.71 6.23 6.22
CA ASP A 100 -8.17 5.61 4.97
C ASP A 100 -9.32 4.61 5.21
N SER A 101 -9.88 4.58 6.42
CA SER A 101 -10.88 3.59 6.84
C SER A 101 -12.25 3.78 6.17
N VAL A 102 -13.05 2.72 6.17
CA VAL A 102 -14.45 2.74 5.70
C VAL A 102 -15.24 3.78 6.50
N GLU A 103 -15.10 3.75 7.83
CA GLU A 103 -15.82 4.59 8.78
C GLU A 103 -15.55 6.07 8.52
N ARG A 104 -14.28 6.42 8.25
CA ARG A 104 -13.94 7.81 7.89
C ARG A 104 -14.61 8.25 6.60
N PHE A 105 -14.56 7.41 5.55
CA PHE A 105 -15.16 7.77 4.26
C PHE A 105 -16.68 7.83 4.34
N GLU A 106 -17.31 6.96 5.11
CA GLU A 106 -18.76 7.03 5.38
C GLU A 106 -19.13 8.30 6.17
N SER A 107 -18.30 8.74 7.12
CA SER A 107 -18.51 10.02 7.82
C SER A 107 -18.40 11.25 6.92
N LEU A 108 -17.67 11.15 5.80
CA LEU A 108 -17.61 12.17 4.75
C LEU A 108 -18.81 12.12 3.78
N GLY A 109 -19.78 11.20 3.99
CA GLY A 109 -20.94 11.03 3.11
C GLY A 109 -20.70 10.14 1.90
N VAL A 110 -19.56 9.45 1.82
CA VAL A 110 -19.26 8.47 0.76
C VAL A 110 -19.94 7.15 1.09
N THR A 111 -20.64 6.56 0.12
CA THR A 111 -21.12 5.17 0.27
C THR A 111 -19.99 4.21 -0.06
N VAL A 112 -19.52 3.44 0.90
CA VAL A 112 -18.44 2.44 0.64
C VAL A 112 -19.05 1.06 0.41
N ILE A 113 -18.56 0.37 -0.63
CA ILE A 113 -18.96 -1.01 -0.95
C ILE A 113 -17.70 -1.88 -1.03
N LYS A 114 -17.53 -2.74 -0.04
CA LYS A 114 -16.46 -3.75 0.00
C LYS A 114 -16.81 -4.90 -0.91
N SER A 115 -16.44 -4.78 -2.19
CA SER A 115 -16.70 -5.80 -3.21
C SER A 115 -15.90 -5.55 -4.48
N LYS A 116 -15.75 -6.59 -5.30
CA LYS A 116 -15.24 -6.45 -6.67
C LYS A 116 -16.26 -5.72 -7.55
N ALA A 117 -15.81 -4.70 -8.29
CA ALA A 117 -16.59 -4.01 -9.29
C ALA A 117 -16.47 -4.68 -10.67
N LYS A 118 -17.56 -4.66 -11.44
CA LYS A 118 -17.59 -5.09 -12.84
C LYS A 118 -18.53 -4.20 -13.64
N PHE A 119 -18.05 -3.66 -14.75
CA PHE A 119 -18.93 -3.00 -15.73
C PHE A 119 -19.90 -4.01 -16.31
N MET A 120 -21.17 -3.64 -16.33
CA MET A 120 -22.22 -4.41 -17.03
C MET A 120 -22.40 -3.88 -18.44
N ASP A 121 -22.29 -2.56 -18.59
CA ASP A 121 -22.31 -1.80 -19.83
C ASP A 121 -21.68 -0.43 -19.59
N ALA A 122 -21.77 0.49 -20.55
CA ALA A 122 -21.20 1.82 -20.47
C ALA A 122 -21.77 2.72 -19.34
N ARG A 123 -22.90 2.32 -18.72
CA ARG A 123 -23.62 3.13 -17.72
C ARG A 123 -23.83 2.43 -16.38
N ARG A 124 -23.57 1.13 -16.29
CA ARG A 124 -23.89 0.35 -15.10
C ARG A 124 -22.67 -0.43 -14.60
N VAL A 125 -22.43 -0.30 -13.31
CA VAL A 125 -21.40 -1.04 -12.58
C VAL A 125 -22.09 -1.95 -11.57
N ARG A 126 -21.70 -3.21 -11.54
CA ARG A 126 -22.10 -4.16 -10.51
C ARG A 126 -21.03 -4.22 -9.43
N ALA A 127 -21.42 -4.06 -8.17
CA ALA A 127 -20.56 -4.24 -6.99
C ALA A 127 -21.27 -5.19 -6.02
N GLY A 128 -20.81 -6.44 -5.94
CA GLY A 128 -21.49 -7.50 -5.22
C GLY A 128 -22.92 -7.74 -5.73
N SER A 129 -23.90 -7.58 -4.86
CA SER A 129 -25.33 -7.69 -5.18
C SER A 129 -25.95 -6.40 -5.70
N LYS A 130 -25.26 -5.25 -5.60
CA LYS A 130 -25.79 -3.94 -5.97
C LYS A 130 -25.49 -3.61 -7.43
N ILE A 131 -26.43 -2.91 -8.08
CA ILE A 131 -26.23 -2.30 -9.40
C ILE A 131 -26.19 -0.79 -9.20
N ILE A 132 -25.11 -0.18 -9.63
CA ILE A 132 -24.82 1.24 -9.53
C ILE A 132 -24.98 1.85 -10.92
N MET A 133 -25.67 2.98 -11.01
CA MET A 133 -25.79 3.77 -12.23
C MET A 133 -25.23 5.18 -11.94
N PRO A 134 -23.92 5.38 -12.09
CA PRO A 134 -23.28 6.66 -11.86
C PRO A 134 -23.38 7.57 -13.08
N ARG A 135 -23.27 8.88 -12.87
CA ARG A 135 -23.09 9.86 -13.93
C ARG A 135 -21.66 9.77 -14.52
N TYR A 136 -20.67 9.59 -13.65
CA TYR A 136 -19.27 9.41 -14.01
C TYR A 136 -18.66 8.24 -13.24
N THR A 137 -17.67 7.60 -13.82
CA THR A 137 -16.90 6.53 -13.17
C THR A 137 -15.41 6.87 -13.23
N VAL A 138 -14.74 6.78 -12.08
CA VAL A 138 -13.28 6.87 -11.98
C VAL A 138 -12.72 5.48 -11.75
N ILE A 139 -11.78 5.07 -12.60
CA ILE A 139 -11.04 3.81 -12.48
C ILE A 139 -9.72 4.11 -11.78
N ALA A 140 -9.62 3.72 -10.51
CA ALA A 140 -8.46 3.93 -9.65
C ALA A 140 -7.98 2.59 -9.06
N THR A 141 -7.94 1.56 -9.90
CA THR A 141 -7.72 0.16 -9.49
C THR A 141 -6.27 -0.17 -9.14
N GLY A 142 -5.34 0.77 -9.31
CA GLY A 142 -3.93 0.56 -9.04
C GLY A 142 -3.26 -0.42 -10.02
N SER A 143 -2.14 -0.97 -9.59
CA SER A 143 -1.35 -1.95 -10.33
C SER A 143 -0.79 -2.99 -9.36
N SER A 144 -0.29 -4.09 -9.89
CA SER A 144 0.50 -5.09 -9.16
C SER A 144 1.88 -5.20 -9.78
N ALA A 145 2.84 -5.74 -9.05
CA ALA A 145 4.19 -5.95 -9.56
C ALA A 145 4.15 -6.86 -10.80
N ALA A 146 4.79 -6.40 -11.87
CA ALA A 146 5.00 -7.23 -13.05
C ALA A 146 6.14 -8.20 -12.78
N ILE A 147 5.87 -9.49 -12.89
CA ILE A 147 6.89 -10.52 -12.70
C ILE A 147 7.58 -10.75 -14.07
N PRO A 148 8.90 -10.52 -14.17
CA PRO A 148 9.61 -10.69 -15.42
C PRO A 148 9.67 -12.17 -15.80
N ASN A 149 9.64 -12.46 -17.10
CA ASN A 149 9.78 -13.82 -17.62
C ASN A 149 11.24 -14.27 -17.62
N ILE A 150 11.73 -14.63 -16.43
CA ILE A 150 13.09 -15.18 -16.24
C ILE A 150 12.97 -16.67 -16.01
N PRO A 151 13.68 -17.51 -16.78
CA PRO A 151 13.65 -18.96 -16.59
C PRO A 151 13.99 -19.35 -15.13
N GLY A 152 13.13 -20.18 -14.52
CA GLY A 152 13.27 -20.63 -13.13
C GLY A 152 12.73 -19.69 -12.07
N LEU A 153 12.36 -18.44 -12.39
CA LEU A 153 11.82 -17.51 -11.40
C LEU A 153 10.47 -17.97 -10.81
N ALA A 154 9.65 -18.62 -11.62
CA ALA A 154 8.35 -19.14 -11.16
C ALA A 154 8.49 -20.37 -10.23
N ASP A 155 9.66 -21.01 -10.20
CA ASP A 155 9.93 -22.22 -9.42
C ASP A 155 10.52 -21.92 -8.03
N ILE A 156 10.73 -20.64 -7.71
CA ILE A 156 11.28 -20.20 -6.43
C ILE A 156 10.32 -19.27 -5.69
N ASP A 157 10.44 -19.21 -4.38
CA ASP A 157 9.78 -18.19 -3.57
C ASP A 157 10.47 -16.85 -3.78
N TYR A 158 9.73 -15.88 -4.36
CA TYR A 158 10.21 -14.52 -4.53
C TYR A 158 9.33 -13.50 -3.78
N LEU A 159 9.93 -12.38 -3.51
CA LEU A 159 9.25 -11.27 -2.84
C LEU A 159 8.80 -10.22 -3.86
N THR A 160 7.66 -9.60 -3.57
CA THR A 160 7.18 -8.40 -4.23
C THR A 160 6.93 -7.31 -3.18
N ASN A 161 6.46 -6.15 -3.60
CA ASN A 161 5.99 -5.13 -2.64
C ASN A 161 4.84 -5.62 -1.75
N GLU A 162 4.05 -6.60 -2.20
CA GLU A 162 2.90 -7.10 -1.46
C GLU A 162 3.28 -7.96 -0.25
N ASN A 163 4.52 -8.49 -0.17
CA ASN A 163 4.94 -9.40 0.89
C ASN A 163 6.34 -9.13 1.48
N VAL A 164 7.13 -8.21 0.91
CA VAL A 164 8.48 -7.90 1.42
C VAL A 164 8.44 -7.31 2.84
N PHE A 165 7.38 -6.62 3.19
CA PHE A 165 7.20 -6.02 4.53
C PHE A 165 6.74 -7.00 5.59
N ASP A 166 6.36 -8.23 5.21
CA ASP A 166 6.02 -9.32 6.13
C ASP A 166 7.25 -10.09 6.64
N LEU A 167 8.44 -9.76 6.14
CA LEU A 167 9.69 -10.35 6.61
C LEU A 167 9.91 -10.06 8.10
N THR A 168 10.05 -11.11 8.89
CA THR A 168 10.35 -11.03 10.34
C THR A 168 11.83 -11.25 10.66
N ARG A 169 12.64 -11.52 9.64
CA ARG A 169 14.10 -11.67 9.71
C ARG A 169 14.73 -11.01 8.49
N ALA A 170 15.81 -10.28 8.67
CA ALA A 170 16.59 -9.78 7.56
C ALA A 170 17.19 -10.96 6.77
N PRO A 171 17.02 -11.01 5.45
CA PRO A 171 17.70 -12.02 4.64
C PRO A 171 19.21 -11.78 4.72
N ARG A 172 20.00 -12.86 4.76
CA ARG A 172 21.47 -12.73 4.72
C ARG A 172 21.96 -12.22 3.37
N HIS A 173 21.32 -12.69 2.31
CA HIS A 173 21.61 -12.32 0.94
C HIS A 173 20.31 -12.09 0.20
N ILE A 174 20.23 -11.02 -0.60
CA ILE A 174 19.05 -10.67 -1.39
C ILE A 174 19.46 -10.16 -2.78
N VAL A 175 18.79 -10.64 -3.79
CA VAL A 175 18.91 -10.13 -5.14
C VAL A 175 17.66 -9.32 -5.46
N ILE A 176 17.85 -8.09 -5.91
CA ILE A 176 16.74 -7.18 -6.29
C ILE A 176 16.73 -7.01 -7.79
N ILE A 177 15.63 -7.42 -8.41
CA ILE A 177 15.43 -7.29 -9.86
C ILE A 177 14.63 -6.03 -10.11
N GLY A 178 15.29 -5.01 -10.62
CA GLY A 178 14.73 -3.69 -10.94
C GLY A 178 15.30 -2.57 -10.09
N GLY A 179 15.62 -1.45 -10.75
CA GLY A 179 16.17 -0.22 -10.16
C GLY A 179 15.11 0.88 -9.97
N GLY A 180 13.83 0.52 -9.84
CA GLY A 180 12.77 1.47 -9.51
C GLY A 180 12.86 1.96 -8.06
N PRO A 181 12.06 2.99 -7.69
CA PRO A 181 12.13 3.62 -6.36
C PRO A 181 12.10 2.60 -5.21
N LEU A 182 11.14 1.69 -5.21
CA LEU A 182 11.01 0.70 -4.15
C LEU A 182 12.21 -0.27 -4.10
N GLY A 183 12.72 -0.71 -5.26
CA GLY A 183 13.89 -1.60 -5.31
C GLY A 183 15.12 -0.95 -4.68
N VAL A 184 15.38 0.32 -4.99
CA VAL A 184 16.49 1.09 -4.41
C VAL A 184 16.29 1.33 -2.91
N GLU A 185 15.07 1.63 -2.48
CA GLU A 185 14.71 1.78 -1.07
C GLU A 185 14.96 0.50 -0.29
N MET A 186 14.52 -0.64 -0.82
CA MET A 186 14.73 -1.95 -0.17
C MET A 186 16.20 -2.34 -0.12
N ALA A 187 16.94 -2.13 -1.22
CA ALA A 187 18.40 -2.36 -1.24
C ALA A 187 19.10 -1.54 -0.15
N SER A 188 18.79 -0.25 -0.06
CA SER A 188 19.37 0.65 0.94
C SER A 188 19.02 0.24 2.37
N ALA A 189 17.75 -0.09 2.64
CA ALA A 189 17.30 -0.47 3.97
C ALA A 189 17.91 -1.81 4.41
N LEU A 190 17.81 -2.84 3.59
CA LEU A 190 18.29 -4.18 3.93
C LEU A 190 19.81 -4.22 4.05
N LYS A 191 20.54 -3.48 3.20
CA LYS A 191 22.01 -3.35 3.34
C LYS A 191 22.40 -2.76 4.70
N ARG A 192 21.68 -1.76 5.19
CA ARG A 192 21.91 -1.15 6.51
C ARG A 192 21.56 -2.08 7.67
N PHE A 193 20.69 -3.05 7.45
CA PHE A 193 20.38 -4.11 8.41
C PHE A 193 21.33 -5.32 8.32
N GLY A 194 22.35 -5.28 7.43
CA GLY A 194 23.40 -6.27 7.34
C GLY A 194 23.21 -7.32 6.23
N SER A 195 22.23 -7.13 5.33
CA SER A 195 22.10 -8.01 4.14
C SER A 195 23.17 -7.72 3.08
N GLU A 196 23.51 -8.74 2.31
CA GLU A 196 24.40 -8.66 1.15
C GLU A 196 23.61 -8.69 -0.15
#